data_946a5324960c0628a98a1a177982a9fa
#
_entry.id   946a5324960c0628a98a1a177982a9fa
#
_cell.length_a   1.000
_cell.length_b   1.000
_cell.length_c   1.000
_cell.angle_alpha   90.00
_cell.angle_beta   90.00
_cell.angle_gamma   90.00
#
_symmetry.space_group_name_H-M   'P 1'
#
loop_
_entity.id
_entity.type
_entity.pdbx_description
1 polymer ?
#
loop_
_entity_poly.entity_id
_entity_poly.type
_entity_poly.pdbx_seq_one_letter_code
_entity_poly.pdbx_strand_id
1 'polypeptide(L)'
;LGLHPEESLPGKVQQELMGWFGECVGEWRHLRTDLIPKALPEQAPSAQKDKVGFIQQNGIYVCGDHATSASIEGAVISGKHVAEAILKRRLSVL
;
A
#
# COMPACT_ATOMS: atom_id res chain seq x y z
N LEU A 1 -4.51 24.24 -1.00
CA LEU A 1 -5.07 22.90 -1.18
C LEU A 1 -6.57 22.84 -0.84
N GLY A 2 -7.35 23.81 -1.23
CA GLY A 2 -8.80 23.83 -1.00
C GLY A 2 -9.61 23.11 -2.08
N LEU A 3 -8.97 22.29 -2.89
CA LEU A 3 -9.65 21.56 -3.95
C LEU A 3 -10.15 20.22 -3.44
N HIS A 4 -11.41 19.94 -3.74
CA HIS A 4 -11.93 18.58 -3.55
C HIS A 4 -11.30 17.69 -4.63
N PRO A 5 -10.41 16.75 -4.26
CA PRO A 5 -9.72 15.94 -5.25
C PRO A 5 -10.68 15.16 -6.16
N GLU A 6 -11.85 14.83 -5.63
CA GLU A 6 -12.86 14.04 -6.31
C GLU A 6 -13.48 14.74 -7.50
N GLU A 7 -13.58 16.08 -7.45
CA GLU A 7 -14.23 16.86 -8.52
C GLU A 7 -13.27 17.22 -9.63
N SER A 8 -12.00 17.47 -9.31
CA SER A 8 -11.01 17.98 -10.27
C SER A 8 -10.05 16.92 -10.80
N LEU A 9 -9.90 15.82 -10.08
CA LEU A 9 -8.90 14.81 -10.41
C LEU A 9 -9.10 14.14 -11.77
N PRO A 10 -10.31 13.68 -12.14
CA PRO A 10 -10.50 13.07 -13.46
C PRO A 10 -10.11 13.99 -14.61
N GLY A 11 -10.45 15.27 -14.53
CA GLY A 11 -10.10 16.26 -15.54
C GLY A 11 -8.60 16.48 -15.63
N LYS A 12 -7.92 16.55 -14.49
CA LYS A 12 -6.47 16.72 -14.44
C LYS A 12 -5.74 15.52 -15.04
N VAL A 13 -6.19 14.32 -14.69
CA VAL A 13 -5.61 13.08 -15.23
C VAL A 13 -5.79 13.04 -16.75
N GLN A 14 -6.97 13.40 -17.23
CA GLN A 14 -7.23 13.44 -18.67
C GLN A 14 -6.32 14.42 -19.38
N GLN A 15 -6.12 15.62 -18.83
CA GLN A 15 -5.21 16.60 -19.40
C GLN A 15 -3.77 16.10 -19.46
N GLU A 16 -3.31 15.46 -18.40
CA GLU A 16 -1.97 14.89 -18.36
C GLU A 16 -1.81 13.79 -19.40
N LEU A 17 -2.81 12.93 -19.54
CA LEU A 17 -2.80 11.86 -20.54
C LEU A 17 -2.83 12.40 -21.96
N MET A 18 -3.47 13.54 -22.19
CA MET A 18 -3.44 14.20 -23.51
C MET A 18 -2.02 14.58 -23.93
N GLY A 19 -1.17 14.96 -22.96
CA GLY A 19 0.24 15.25 -23.22
C GLY A 19 1.03 14.03 -23.67
N TRP A 20 0.60 12.84 -23.26
CA TRP A 20 1.28 11.57 -23.59
C TRP A 20 0.71 10.91 -24.85
N PHE A 21 -0.61 10.90 -25.00
CA PHE A 21 -1.31 10.11 -26.01
C PHE A 21 -2.02 10.96 -27.08
N GLY A 22 -2.03 12.29 -26.94
CA GLY A 22 -2.60 13.19 -27.92
C GLY A 22 -4.11 13.43 -27.75
N GLU A 23 -4.72 13.99 -28.81
CA GLU A 23 -6.11 14.45 -28.74
C GLU A 23 -7.14 13.33 -28.60
N CYS A 24 -6.78 12.10 -28.96
CA CYS A 24 -7.70 10.96 -28.81
C CYS A 24 -8.19 10.76 -27.37
N VAL A 25 -7.42 11.23 -26.39
CA VAL A 25 -7.81 11.16 -24.98
C VAL A 25 -9.11 11.92 -24.71
N GLY A 26 -9.40 12.97 -25.48
CA GLY A 26 -10.64 13.73 -25.34
C GLY A 26 -11.88 12.91 -25.63
N GLU A 27 -11.74 11.80 -26.36
CA GLU A 27 -12.84 10.89 -26.67
C GLU A 27 -13.00 9.77 -25.64
N TRP A 28 -12.04 9.65 -24.71
CA TRP A 28 -12.09 8.63 -23.67
C TRP A 28 -13.17 8.96 -22.67
N ARG A 29 -13.93 7.96 -22.26
CA ARG A 29 -14.99 8.11 -21.28
C ARG A 29 -14.46 7.71 -19.91
N HIS A 30 -14.61 8.60 -18.93
CA HIS A 30 -14.30 8.29 -17.55
C HIS A 30 -15.30 7.24 -17.04
N LEU A 31 -14.80 6.15 -16.48
CA LEU A 31 -15.63 5.08 -16.00
C LEU A 31 -15.83 5.15 -14.48
N ARG A 32 -14.75 5.36 -13.73
CA ARG A 32 -14.82 5.31 -12.28
C ARG A 32 -13.59 5.95 -11.64
N THR A 33 -13.81 6.59 -10.51
CA THR A 33 -12.74 7.05 -9.62
C THR A 33 -12.98 6.47 -8.24
N ASP A 34 -11.98 5.83 -7.67
CA ASP A 34 -12.05 5.31 -6.32
C ASP A 34 -11.13 6.12 -5.42
N LEU A 35 -11.66 6.59 -4.30
CA LEU A 35 -10.88 7.30 -3.30
C LEU A 35 -10.41 6.31 -2.24
N ILE A 36 -9.10 6.21 -2.07
CA ILE A 36 -8.50 5.31 -1.08
C ILE A 36 -7.79 6.18 -0.04
N PRO A 37 -8.44 6.49 1.09
CA PRO A 37 -7.88 7.42 2.07
C PRO A 37 -6.56 6.97 2.70
N LYS A 38 -6.35 5.65 2.80
CA LYS A 38 -5.15 5.08 3.41
C LYS A 38 -4.51 4.07 2.46
N ALA A 39 -4.01 4.60 1.35
CA ALA A 39 -3.47 3.76 0.27
C ALA A 39 -2.13 3.13 0.62
N LEU A 40 -1.25 3.88 1.30
CA LEU A 40 0.08 3.42 1.65
C LEU A 40 0.40 3.79 3.09
N PRO A 41 1.15 2.93 3.82
CA PRO A 41 1.64 3.29 5.14
C PRO A 41 2.70 4.39 5.05
N GLU A 42 2.76 5.23 6.08
CA GLU A 42 3.78 6.25 6.17
C GLU A 42 5.15 5.59 6.43
N GLN A 43 6.15 5.99 5.66
CA GLN A 43 7.50 5.46 5.78
C GLN A 43 8.53 6.57 5.98
N ALA A 44 8.64 7.05 7.21
CA ALA A 44 9.78 7.90 7.57
C ALA A 44 11.05 7.05 7.60
N PRO A 45 12.19 7.56 7.14
CA PRO A 45 13.45 6.79 7.13
C PRO A 45 13.81 6.23 8.51
N SER A 46 13.54 6.97 9.58
CA SER A 46 13.81 6.53 10.94
C SER A 46 12.93 5.39 11.42
N ALA A 47 11.73 5.25 10.87
CA ALA A 47 10.77 4.22 11.30
C ALA A 47 11.08 2.84 10.75
N GLN A 48 11.89 2.74 9.69
CA GLN A 48 12.19 1.46 9.05
C GLN A 48 13.21 0.61 9.79
N LYS A 49 14.03 1.23 10.63
CA LYS A 49 15.11 0.54 11.32
C LYS A 49 14.63 -0.51 12.32
N ASP A 50 13.45 -0.31 12.90
CA ASP A 50 12.95 -1.16 13.97
C ASP A 50 11.88 -2.14 13.52
N LYS A 51 11.62 -2.22 12.22
CA LYS A 51 10.59 -3.13 11.69
C LYS A 51 11.14 -4.55 11.57
N VAL A 52 10.51 -5.47 12.29
CA VAL A 52 10.92 -6.89 12.33
C VAL A 52 10.13 -7.76 11.35
N GLY A 53 9.27 -7.16 10.54
CA GLY A 53 8.53 -7.88 9.52
C GLY A 53 7.12 -8.30 9.93
N PHE A 54 6.78 -8.24 11.20
CA PHE A 54 5.43 -8.48 11.70
C PHE A 54 5.27 -7.93 13.11
N ILE A 55 4.02 -7.85 13.56
CA ILE A 55 3.68 -7.37 14.90
C ILE A 55 3.02 -8.51 15.65
N GLN A 56 3.50 -8.77 16.87
CA GLN A 56 2.88 -9.77 17.75
C GLN A 56 2.41 -9.07 19.02
N GLN A 57 1.15 -9.23 19.34
CA GLN A 57 0.56 -8.63 20.55
C GLN A 57 -0.63 -9.46 21.00
N ASN A 58 -0.62 -9.84 22.29
CA ASN A 58 -1.72 -10.59 22.92
C ASN A 58 -2.08 -11.90 22.19
N GLY A 59 -1.06 -12.59 21.66
CA GLY A 59 -1.28 -13.84 20.92
C GLY A 59 -1.75 -13.66 19.49
N ILE A 60 -1.89 -12.40 19.04
CA ILE A 60 -2.31 -12.08 17.67
C ILE A 60 -1.08 -11.65 16.88
N TYR A 61 -0.96 -12.18 15.66
CA TYR A 61 0.08 -11.78 14.72
C TYR A 61 -0.54 -10.87 13.66
N VAL A 62 0.11 -9.75 13.41
CA VAL A 62 -0.32 -8.80 12.38
C VAL A 62 0.82 -8.67 11.37
N CYS A 63 0.52 -8.87 10.11
CA CYS A 63 1.49 -8.71 9.05
C CYS A 63 0.93 -7.84 7.91
N GLY A 64 1.80 -7.38 7.06
CA GLY A 64 1.47 -6.52 5.94
C GLY A 64 2.64 -5.62 5.59
N ASP A 65 2.48 -4.82 4.54
CA ASP A 65 3.53 -3.91 4.10
C ASP A 65 3.86 -2.85 5.16
N HIS A 66 2.93 -2.51 6.04
CA HIS A 66 3.18 -1.55 7.13
C HIS A 66 4.21 -2.05 8.14
N ALA A 67 4.42 -3.37 8.22
CA ALA A 67 5.37 -3.99 9.14
C ALA A 67 6.75 -4.23 8.50
N THR A 68 6.92 -3.91 7.23
CA THR A 68 8.17 -4.01 6.49
C THR A 68 8.39 -2.74 5.67
N SER A 69 8.26 -2.85 4.36
CA SER A 69 8.31 -1.71 3.45
C SER A 69 7.00 -1.61 2.69
N ALA A 70 6.55 -0.40 2.38
CA ALA A 70 5.29 -0.16 1.67
C ALA A 70 5.42 -0.56 0.20
N SER A 71 5.42 -1.87 -0.05
CA SER A 71 5.57 -2.44 -1.39
C SER A 71 4.94 -3.83 -1.43
N ILE A 72 4.74 -4.34 -2.63
CA ILE A 72 4.26 -5.71 -2.83
C ILE A 72 5.27 -6.69 -2.23
N GLU A 73 6.56 -6.47 -2.47
CA GLU A 73 7.61 -7.28 -1.89
C GLU A 73 7.58 -7.25 -0.36
N GLY A 74 7.41 -6.07 0.22
CA GLY A 74 7.28 -5.93 1.67
C GLY A 74 6.11 -6.70 2.25
N ALA A 75 4.98 -6.71 1.57
CA ALA A 75 3.81 -7.47 2.00
C ALA A 75 4.08 -8.98 1.97
N VAL A 76 4.72 -9.47 0.92
CA VAL A 76 5.07 -10.89 0.80
C VAL A 76 6.07 -11.30 1.88
N ILE A 77 7.11 -10.51 2.09
CA ILE A 77 8.13 -10.79 3.10
C ILE A 77 7.52 -10.80 4.50
N SER A 78 6.62 -9.86 4.79
CA SER A 78 5.94 -9.82 6.08
C SER A 78 5.13 -11.09 6.34
N GLY A 79 4.38 -11.57 5.35
CA GLY A 79 3.62 -12.82 5.45
C GLY A 79 4.53 -14.03 5.66
N LYS A 80 5.66 -14.06 4.97
CA LYS A 80 6.66 -15.11 5.15
C LYS A 80 7.21 -15.13 6.57
N HIS A 81 7.60 -13.97 7.10
CA HIS A 81 8.15 -13.86 8.45
C HIS A 81 7.16 -14.31 9.52
N VAL A 82 5.88 -13.93 9.39
CA VAL A 82 4.89 -14.34 10.38
C VAL A 82 4.63 -15.85 10.31
N ALA A 83 4.60 -16.42 9.11
CA ALA A 83 4.42 -17.86 8.95
C ALA A 83 5.57 -18.64 9.60
N GLU A 84 6.80 -18.20 9.38
CA GLU A 84 7.99 -18.80 9.99
C GLU A 84 7.97 -18.69 11.51
N ALA A 85 7.55 -17.55 12.03
CA ALA A 85 7.45 -17.33 13.47
C ALA A 85 6.42 -18.26 14.12
N ILE A 86 5.27 -18.44 13.49
CA ILE A 86 4.23 -19.34 13.99
C ILE A 86 4.71 -20.78 13.96
N LEU A 87 5.35 -21.22 12.88
CA LEU A 87 5.89 -22.56 12.76
C LEU A 87 6.96 -22.84 13.80
N LYS A 88 7.86 -21.90 14.00
CA LYS A 88 8.92 -22.02 15.00
C LYS A 88 8.37 -22.16 16.39
N ARG A 89 7.36 -21.37 16.74
CA ARG A 89 6.68 -21.43 18.04
C ARG A 89 6.01 -22.81 18.23
N ARG A 90 5.33 -23.29 17.19
CA ARG A 90 4.63 -24.56 17.22
C ARG A 90 5.61 -25.75 17.42
N LEU A 91 6.75 -25.70 16.73
CA LEU A 91 7.77 -26.72 16.87
C LEU A 91 8.42 -26.73 18.25
N SER A 92 8.57 -25.58 18.90
CA SER A 92 9.18 -25.48 20.23
C SER A 92 8.25 -25.99 21.33
N VAL A 93 6.96 -26.13 21.08
CA VAL A 93 5.98 -26.69 22.04
C VAL A 93 5.90 -28.22 21.96
N LEU A 94 6.34 -28.77 20.84
CA LEU A 94 6.41 -30.21 20.65
C LEU A 94 7.67 -30.77 21.30
#